data_ea3fd48507082745e97db42f5064cb46
#
_entry.id   ea3fd48507082745e97db42f5064cb46
#
_cell.length_a   1.000
_cell.length_b   1.000
_cell.length_c   1.000
_cell.angle_alpha   90.00
_cell.angle_beta   90.00
_cell.angle_gamma   90.00
#
_symmetry.space_group_name_H-M   'P 1'
#
loop_
_entity.id
_entity.type
_entity.pdbx_description
1 polymer ?
#
loop_
_entity_poly.entity_id
_entity_poly.type
_entity_poly.pdbx_seq_one_letter_code
_entity_poly.pdbx_strand_id
1 'polypeptide(L)'
;MRSKAAVTGAVTAACLLLAACGPPAPPPGPTGTGTTPSPPVAPPSGTGAFGYVTAGPTCPVERPDQPCPPQPVSARVVAHGPRGATVASTHSDSSGRYALDLPPGSYVLVVGAASGWPLCPDTPVTVKPGSAARADVSCDTGIR
;
A
#
# COMPACT_ATOMS: atom_id res chain seq x y z
N MET A 1 27.25 56.85 -36.38
CA MET A 1 28.39 57.71 -35.99
C MET A 1 29.05 57.12 -34.76
N ARG A 2 30.35 56.81 -34.91
CA ARG A 2 31.40 56.69 -33.86
C ARG A 2 31.11 55.79 -32.64
N SER A 3 31.87 54.84 -32.33
CA SER A 3 33.30 54.46 -32.38
C SER A 3 33.76 54.05 -30.98
N LYS A 4 34.41 52.88 -30.93
CA LYS A 4 35.59 52.52 -30.08
C LYS A 4 35.36 52.49 -28.55
N ALA A 5 35.92 51.61 -27.77
CA ALA A 5 37.22 50.94 -27.85
C ALA A 5 37.30 49.71 -26.97
N ALA A 6 38.21 48.82 -27.35
CA ALA A 6 38.70 47.68 -26.61
C ALA A 6 39.54 48.08 -25.38
N VAL A 7 39.51 47.25 -24.32
CA VAL A 7 40.64 47.12 -23.40
C VAL A 7 40.83 45.63 -23.04
N THR A 8 42.02 45.20 -23.43
CA THR A 8 42.67 43.94 -23.17
C THR A 8 43.15 43.96 -21.70
N GLY A 9 42.92 42.91 -20.95
CA GLY A 9 43.47 42.70 -19.63
C GLY A 9 43.65 41.21 -19.36
N ALA A 10 44.81 40.66 -19.70
CA ALA A 10 45.25 39.34 -19.28
C ALA A 10 45.75 39.40 -17.83
N VAL A 11 45.19 38.56 -16.97
CA VAL A 11 45.74 38.26 -15.65
C VAL A 11 45.80 36.75 -15.49
N THR A 12 47.01 36.23 -15.63
CA THR A 12 47.44 34.91 -15.21
C THR A 12 47.38 34.84 -13.69
N ALA A 13 46.64 33.90 -13.14
CA ALA A 13 46.71 33.56 -11.73
C ALA A 13 46.73 32.04 -11.56
N ALA A 14 47.74 31.60 -10.83
CA ALA A 14 48.20 30.25 -10.59
C ALA A 14 47.16 29.31 -9.96
N CYS A 15 47.10 28.08 -10.47
CA CYS A 15 46.48 26.95 -9.80
C CYS A 15 47.26 26.57 -8.54
N LEU A 16 46.65 26.76 -7.37
CA LEU A 16 47.02 26.02 -6.16
C LEU A 16 46.11 24.78 -6.06
N LEU A 17 46.69 23.64 -6.34
CA LEU A 17 46.09 22.32 -6.08
C LEU A 17 46.15 22.05 -4.58
N LEU A 18 45.06 22.31 -3.88
CA LEU A 18 44.81 21.78 -2.55
C LEU A 18 44.15 20.41 -2.68
N ALA A 19 44.96 19.37 -2.54
CA ALA A 19 44.48 18.01 -2.36
C ALA A 19 43.80 17.91 -0.98
N ALA A 20 42.48 18.03 -0.96
CA ALA A 20 41.67 17.70 0.20
C ALA A 20 41.51 16.17 0.24
N CYS A 21 42.29 15.50 1.10
CA CYS A 21 41.97 14.13 1.54
C CYS A 21 40.69 14.20 2.39
N GLY A 22 39.54 13.97 1.75
CA GLY A 22 38.30 13.72 2.43
C GLY A 22 38.32 12.31 3.07
N PRO A 23 37.69 12.13 4.25
CA PRO A 23 37.58 10.80 4.84
C PRO A 23 36.83 9.85 3.91
N PRO A 24 37.16 8.53 3.90
CA PRO A 24 36.48 7.55 3.07
C PRO A 24 34.99 7.51 3.47
N ALA A 25 34.12 7.54 2.46
CA ALA A 25 32.69 7.39 2.65
C ALA A 25 32.40 6.05 3.35
N PRO A 26 31.46 6.00 4.32
CA PRO A 26 31.06 4.75 4.92
C PRO A 26 30.48 3.81 3.85
N PRO A 27 30.67 2.49 3.97
CA PRO A 27 30.10 1.53 3.04
C PRO A 27 28.58 1.67 3.03
N PRO A 28 27.92 1.49 1.85
CA PRO A 28 26.46 1.48 1.81
C PRO A 28 25.97 0.36 2.71
N GLY A 29 25.18 0.73 3.71
CA GLY A 29 24.52 -0.23 4.59
C GLY A 29 23.64 -1.16 3.75
N PRO A 30 23.34 -2.39 4.23
CA PRO A 30 22.46 -3.29 3.50
C PRO A 30 21.14 -2.59 3.23
N THR A 31 20.84 -2.46 1.96
CA THR A 31 19.54 -1.95 1.48
C THR A 31 18.50 -3.00 1.89
N GLY A 32 18.00 -2.90 3.10
CA GLY A 32 16.83 -3.66 3.51
C GLY A 32 15.71 -3.26 2.57
N THR A 33 15.30 -4.19 1.73
CA THR A 33 14.08 -4.07 0.92
C THR A 33 12.91 -4.17 1.89
N GLY A 34 12.75 -3.14 2.72
CA GLY A 34 11.55 -2.95 3.51
C GLY A 34 10.42 -2.69 2.52
N THR A 35 9.60 -3.69 2.26
CA THR A 35 8.31 -3.50 1.60
C THR A 35 7.50 -2.59 2.51
N THR A 36 7.56 -1.28 2.25
CA THR A 36 6.72 -0.30 2.93
C THR A 36 5.27 -0.66 2.61
N PRO A 37 4.44 -1.00 3.60
CA PRO A 37 3.03 -1.26 3.34
C PRO A 37 2.44 -0.04 2.64
N SER A 38 1.86 -0.23 1.47
CA SER A 38 1.14 0.86 0.81
C SER A 38 0.06 1.39 1.75
N PRO A 39 -0.12 2.72 1.84
CA PRO A 39 -1.13 3.29 2.73
C PRO A 39 -2.53 2.77 2.36
N PRO A 40 -3.41 2.58 3.33
CA PRO A 40 -4.78 2.16 3.09
C PRO A 40 -5.49 3.16 2.18
N VAL A 41 -6.28 2.65 1.24
CA VAL A 41 -7.08 3.47 0.33
C VAL A 41 -8.39 3.80 1.03
N ALA A 42 -8.58 5.08 1.35
CA ALA A 42 -9.86 5.54 1.90
C ALA A 42 -10.94 5.56 0.80
N PRO A 43 -12.24 5.40 1.14
CA PRO A 43 -13.34 5.57 0.21
C PRO A 43 -13.33 6.97 -0.40
N PRO A 44 -13.70 7.12 -1.69
CA PRO A 44 -13.69 8.42 -2.37
C PRO A 44 -14.59 9.49 -1.71
N SER A 45 -15.72 9.08 -1.13
CA SER A 45 -16.62 9.99 -0.39
C SER A 45 -16.15 10.32 1.03
N GLY A 46 -15.10 9.66 1.53
CA GLY A 46 -14.68 9.76 2.92
C GLY A 46 -15.59 9.05 3.92
N THR A 47 -16.69 8.43 3.45
CA THR A 47 -17.64 7.66 4.27
C THR A 47 -17.79 6.26 3.67
N GLY A 48 -17.57 5.22 4.46
CA GLY A 48 -17.68 3.85 3.96
C GLY A 48 -16.75 2.89 4.66
N ALA A 49 -16.33 1.84 3.95
CA ALA A 49 -15.40 0.84 4.46
C ALA A 49 -14.18 0.70 3.53
N PHE A 50 -13.03 0.43 4.11
CA PHE A 50 -11.79 0.20 3.39
C PHE A 50 -10.91 -0.80 4.14
N GLY A 51 -9.96 -1.41 3.45
CA GLY A 51 -9.03 -2.34 4.08
C GLY A 51 -8.27 -3.19 3.09
N TYR A 52 -7.78 -4.32 3.58
CA TYR A 52 -7.04 -5.30 2.80
C TYR A 52 -7.73 -6.66 2.82
N VAL A 53 -7.65 -7.35 1.71
CA VAL A 53 -7.99 -8.77 1.60
C VAL A 53 -6.68 -9.53 1.46
N THR A 54 -6.42 -10.42 2.41
CA THR A 54 -5.23 -11.27 2.42
C THR A 54 -5.62 -12.73 2.61
N ALA A 55 -4.76 -13.65 2.22
CA ALA A 55 -4.96 -15.08 2.41
C ALA A 55 -3.73 -15.74 3.03
N GLY A 56 -3.95 -16.59 4.00
CA GLY A 56 -2.94 -17.38 4.68
C GLY A 56 -3.52 -18.63 5.34
N PRO A 57 -2.67 -19.52 5.83
CA PRO A 57 -1.22 -19.53 5.69
C PRO A 57 -0.76 -19.80 4.25
N THR A 58 0.48 -19.42 3.92
CA THR A 58 1.07 -19.64 2.58
C THR A 58 2.03 -20.81 2.56
N CYS A 59 2.28 -21.42 3.69
CA CYS A 59 3.06 -22.65 3.84
C CYS A 59 2.53 -23.51 5.00
N PRO A 60 2.75 -24.84 4.98
CA PRO A 60 2.23 -25.76 6.01
C PRO A 60 2.87 -25.58 7.38
N VAL A 61 4.12 -25.14 7.43
CA VAL A 61 4.87 -24.93 8.66
C VAL A 61 5.68 -23.65 8.57
N GLU A 62 5.38 -22.72 9.46
CA GLU A 62 6.17 -21.50 9.60
C GLU A 62 7.41 -21.75 10.43
N ARG A 63 8.57 -21.25 9.98
CA ARG A 63 9.85 -21.33 10.67
C ARG A 63 10.38 -19.93 10.95
N PRO A 64 11.15 -19.72 12.05
CA PRO A 64 11.68 -18.41 12.38
C PRO A 64 12.55 -17.78 11.29
N ASP A 65 13.26 -18.61 10.53
CA ASP A 65 14.14 -18.23 9.41
C ASP A 65 13.43 -18.21 8.05
N GLN A 66 12.19 -18.68 7.99
CA GLN A 66 11.38 -18.77 6.77
C GLN A 66 9.92 -18.41 7.05
N PRO A 67 9.63 -17.12 7.23
CA PRO A 67 8.26 -16.65 7.49
C PRO A 67 7.37 -16.87 6.26
N CYS A 68 6.09 -17.14 6.52
CA CYS A 68 5.07 -17.36 5.51
C CYS A 68 4.00 -16.24 5.58
N PRO A 69 4.34 -15.03 5.16
CA PRO A 69 3.43 -13.91 5.28
C PRO A 69 2.16 -14.14 4.45
N PRO A 70 0.99 -13.69 4.92
CA PRO A 70 -0.23 -13.72 4.14
C PRO A 70 -0.03 -12.98 2.80
N GLN A 71 -0.65 -13.49 1.74
CA GLN A 71 -0.57 -12.90 0.41
C GLN A 71 -1.82 -12.06 0.11
N PRO A 72 -1.67 -10.94 -0.63
CA PRO A 72 -2.81 -10.16 -1.07
C PRO A 72 -3.69 -10.95 -2.03
N VAL A 73 -5.00 -10.73 -1.95
CA VAL A 73 -6.01 -11.39 -2.79
C VAL A 73 -6.80 -10.36 -3.56
N SER A 74 -6.85 -10.52 -4.90
CA SER A 74 -7.80 -9.81 -5.74
C SER A 74 -9.12 -10.58 -5.75
N ALA A 75 -10.14 -10.04 -5.07
CA ALA A 75 -11.43 -10.68 -4.92
C ALA A 75 -12.56 -9.65 -4.95
N ARG A 76 -13.76 -10.11 -5.21
CA ARG A 76 -14.95 -9.27 -5.10
C ARG A 76 -15.32 -9.10 -3.62
N VAL A 77 -15.49 -7.85 -3.19
CA VAL A 77 -15.93 -7.47 -1.85
C VAL A 77 -17.35 -6.91 -1.97
N VAL A 78 -18.30 -7.51 -1.28
CA VAL A 78 -19.72 -7.13 -1.30
C VAL A 78 -20.13 -6.71 0.10
N ALA A 79 -20.75 -5.55 0.23
CA ALA A 79 -21.36 -5.10 1.47
C ALA A 79 -22.84 -5.45 1.49
N HIS A 80 -23.24 -6.26 2.43
CA HIS A 80 -24.63 -6.58 2.73
C HIS A 80 -25.13 -5.75 3.91
N GLY A 81 -26.24 -5.07 3.70
CA GLY A 81 -26.96 -4.34 4.73
C GLY A 81 -27.89 -5.25 5.55
N PRO A 82 -28.74 -4.65 6.38
CA PRO A 82 -29.75 -5.38 7.13
C PRO A 82 -30.58 -6.28 6.21
N ARG A 83 -30.88 -7.49 6.69
CA ARG A 83 -31.65 -8.52 5.92
C ARG A 83 -30.92 -9.06 4.69
N GLY A 84 -29.60 -8.91 4.58
CA GLY A 84 -28.79 -9.49 3.51
C GLY A 84 -28.87 -8.77 2.15
N ALA A 85 -29.50 -7.59 2.09
CA ALA A 85 -29.54 -6.82 0.85
C ALA A 85 -28.14 -6.33 0.46
N THR A 86 -27.75 -6.55 -0.80
CA THR A 86 -26.51 -5.98 -1.35
C THR A 86 -26.64 -4.46 -1.47
N VAL A 87 -25.76 -3.73 -0.82
CA VAL A 87 -25.74 -2.25 -0.82
C VAL A 87 -24.69 -1.73 -1.79
N ALA A 88 -23.50 -2.29 -1.77
CA ALA A 88 -22.40 -1.92 -2.66
C ALA A 88 -21.46 -3.10 -2.90
N SER A 89 -20.67 -3.02 -3.95
CA SER A 89 -19.61 -4.00 -4.23
C SER A 89 -18.43 -3.35 -4.94
N THR A 90 -17.25 -3.89 -4.70
CA THR A 90 -15.99 -3.49 -5.36
C THR A 90 -15.10 -4.72 -5.57
N HIS A 91 -13.92 -4.53 -6.15
CA HIS A 91 -12.87 -5.54 -6.20
C HIS A 91 -11.64 -5.01 -5.47
N SER A 92 -10.99 -5.87 -4.72
CA SER A 92 -9.66 -5.56 -4.21
C SER A 92 -8.64 -5.59 -5.36
N ASP A 93 -7.65 -4.72 -5.28
CA ASP A 93 -6.58 -4.64 -6.27
C ASP A 93 -5.52 -5.76 -6.09
N SER A 94 -4.47 -5.75 -6.91
CA SER A 94 -3.37 -6.72 -6.83
C SER A 94 -2.59 -6.67 -5.50
N SER A 95 -2.74 -5.59 -4.74
CA SER A 95 -2.19 -5.44 -3.39
C SER A 95 -3.19 -5.82 -2.30
N GLY A 96 -4.34 -6.34 -2.68
CA GLY A 96 -5.43 -6.72 -1.79
C GLY A 96 -6.24 -5.55 -1.25
N ARG A 97 -5.98 -4.30 -1.67
CA ARG A 97 -6.66 -3.10 -1.16
C ARG A 97 -8.05 -2.96 -1.75
N TYR A 98 -9.00 -2.55 -0.94
CA TYR A 98 -10.34 -2.21 -1.38
C TYR A 98 -10.87 -0.97 -0.67
N ALA A 99 -11.81 -0.30 -1.30
CA ALA A 99 -12.60 0.78 -0.72
C ALA A 99 -14.04 0.69 -1.25
N LEU A 100 -14.99 0.93 -0.38
CA LEU A 100 -16.43 0.94 -0.63
C LEU A 100 -17.04 2.20 -0.05
N ASP A 101 -17.74 2.96 -0.88
CA ASP A 101 -18.61 4.03 -0.40
C ASP A 101 -19.90 3.41 0.16
N LEU A 102 -20.16 3.70 1.43
CA LEU A 102 -21.33 3.17 2.14
C LEU A 102 -21.96 4.28 2.97
N PRO A 103 -23.28 4.42 2.96
CA PRO A 103 -23.98 5.25 3.96
C PRO A 103 -23.67 4.82 5.39
N PRO A 104 -23.86 5.70 6.36
CA PRO A 104 -23.76 5.31 7.76
C PRO A 104 -24.71 4.14 8.10
N GLY A 105 -24.19 3.12 8.79
CA GLY A 105 -24.96 1.91 9.09
C GLY A 105 -24.09 0.71 9.46
N SER A 106 -24.74 -0.41 9.72
CA SER A 106 -24.07 -1.69 10.00
C SER A 106 -24.19 -2.60 8.80
N TYR A 107 -23.08 -3.21 8.42
CA TYR A 107 -22.95 -4.05 7.22
C TYR A 107 -22.17 -5.31 7.54
N VAL A 108 -22.30 -6.31 6.69
CA VAL A 108 -21.45 -7.49 6.65
C VAL A 108 -20.74 -7.51 5.31
N LEU A 109 -19.43 -7.53 5.34
CA LEU A 109 -18.60 -7.67 4.15
C LEU A 109 -18.42 -9.15 3.84
N VAL A 110 -18.78 -9.53 2.64
CA VAL A 110 -18.61 -10.88 2.10
C VAL A 110 -17.60 -10.80 0.97
N VAL A 111 -16.52 -11.56 1.07
CA VAL A 111 -15.46 -11.62 0.08
C VAL A 111 -15.55 -12.96 -0.64
N GLY A 112 -15.69 -12.93 -1.97
CA GLY A 112 -15.80 -14.10 -2.78
C GLY A 112 -14.74 -14.14 -3.87
N ALA A 113 -13.99 -15.25 -3.95
CA ALA A 113 -13.19 -15.58 -5.13
C ALA A 113 -14.01 -16.46 -6.08
N ALA A 114 -13.82 -16.29 -7.38
CA ALA A 114 -14.55 -17.05 -8.41
C ALA A 114 -14.34 -18.57 -8.31
N SER A 115 -13.22 -18.99 -7.73
CA SER A 115 -12.86 -20.40 -7.50
C SER A 115 -13.45 -21.01 -6.22
N GLY A 116 -14.11 -20.20 -5.37
CA GLY A 116 -14.54 -20.61 -4.03
C GLY A 116 -13.40 -20.69 -2.98
N TRP A 117 -12.16 -20.50 -3.39
CA TRP A 117 -10.98 -20.44 -2.53
C TRP A 117 -10.17 -19.18 -2.82
N PRO A 118 -9.53 -18.55 -1.79
CA PRO A 118 -9.53 -18.91 -0.37
C PRO A 118 -10.89 -18.66 0.31
N LEU A 119 -11.13 -19.31 1.46
CA LEU A 119 -12.34 -19.09 2.26
C LEU A 119 -12.17 -17.83 3.11
N CYS A 120 -13.06 -16.88 2.90
CA CYS A 120 -13.04 -15.62 3.63
C CYS A 120 -14.20 -15.57 4.63
N PRO A 121 -13.95 -15.18 5.90
CA PRO A 121 -15.01 -15.03 6.88
C PRO A 121 -15.87 -13.79 6.58
N ASP A 122 -17.13 -13.88 6.89
CA ASP A 122 -18.04 -12.74 6.93
C ASP A 122 -17.51 -11.71 7.95
N THR A 123 -17.29 -10.48 7.50
CA THR A 123 -16.66 -9.45 8.33
C THR A 123 -17.64 -8.33 8.63
N PRO A 124 -18.13 -8.20 9.89
CA PRO A 124 -19.01 -7.12 10.27
C PRO A 124 -18.27 -5.78 10.30
N VAL A 125 -18.91 -4.73 9.82
CA VAL A 125 -18.40 -3.36 9.84
C VAL A 125 -19.50 -2.37 10.16
N THR A 126 -19.18 -1.37 10.96
CA THR A 126 -20.08 -0.25 11.27
C THR A 126 -19.49 1.04 10.74
N VAL A 127 -20.20 1.69 9.83
CA VAL A 127 -19.84 2.97 9.21
C VAL A 127 -20.53 4.08 9.96
N LYS A 128 -19.75 5.06 10.43
CA LYS A 128 -20.25 6.27 11.11
C LYS A 128 -20.39 7.41 10.10
N PRO A 129 -21.28 8.40 10.37
CA PRO A 129 -21.39 9.58 9.52
C PRO A 129 -20.04 10.30 9.34
N GLY A 130 -19.66 10.61 8.10
CA GLY A 130 -18.45 11.34 7.76
C GLY A 130 -17.14 10.61 8.11
N SER A 131 -17.17 9.29 8.25
CA SER A 131 -16.02 8.48 8.64
C SER A 131 -15.92 7.22 7.83
N ALA A 132 -14.68 6.86 7.45
CA ALA A 132 -14.38 5.58 6.85
C ALA A 132 -13.98 4.56 7.94
N ALA A 133 -14.58 3.39 7.91
CA ALA A 133 -14.29 2.29 8.82
C ALA A 133 -13.28 1.34 8.18
N ARG A 134 -12.20 1.03 8.89
CA ARG A 134 -11.25 0.00 8.44
C ARG A 134 -11.77 -1.40 8.77
N ALA A 135 -11.76 -2.29 7.78
CA ALA A 135 -12.17 -3.67 7.90
C ALA A 135 -11.27 -4.55 7.02
N ASP A 136 -10.23 -5.12 7.62
CA ASP A 136 -9.34 -6.05 6.93
C ASP A 136 -9.96 -7.46 6.96
N VAL A 137 -9.87 -8.17 5.83
CA VAL A 137 -10.40 -9.52 5.68
C VAL A 137 -9.23 -10.49 5.48
N SER A 138 -9.11 -11.45 6.40
CA SER A 138 -8.10 -12.51 6.34
C SER A 138 -8.77 -13.82 5.96
N CYS A 139 -8.45 -14.32 4.79
CA CYS A 139 -9.00 -15.54 4.22
C CYS A 139 -8.12 -16.76 4.52
N ASP A 140 -8.73 -17.92 4.67
CA ASP A 140 -8.03 -19.20 4.90
C ASP A 140 -7.76 -19.88 3.55
N THR A 141 -6.51 -20.21 3.29
CA THR A 141 -6.08 -20.95 2.09
C THR A 141 -6.31 -22.46 2.19
N GLY A 142 -6.63 -22.98 3.38
CA GLY A 142 -6.75 -24.43 3.63
C GLY A 142 -5.42 -25.17 3.72
N ILE A 143 -4.28 -24.48 3.61
CA ILE A 143 -2.96 -25.11 3.80
C ILE A 143 -2.78 -25.46 5.28
N ARG A 144 -2.42 -26.71 5.55
CA ARG A 144 -2.19 -27.25 6.89
C ARG A 144 -0.89 -28.04 6.91
#